data_96d9e36b20521984273bbd97708720a6
#
_entry.id   96d9e36b20521984273bbd97708720a6
#
_cell.length_a   1.000
_cell.length_b   1.000
_cell.length_c   1.000
_cell.angle_alpha   90.00
_cell.angle_beta   90.00
_cell.angle_gamma   90.00
#
_symmetry.space_group_name_H-M   'P 1'
#
loop_
_entity.id
_entity.type
_entity.pdbx_description
1 polymer ?
#
loop_
_entity_poly.entity_id
_entity_poly.type
_entity_poly.pdbx_seq_one_letter_code
_entity_poly.pdbx_strand_id
1 'polypeptide(L)'
;MTYLAKPKLHHPTLPSNKLGFTRRDYEGKISTLCAGCGHDSISAALVQACWELDIEPHRVAKLSGIGCSSKTPDYFLGNSHGFNTVHWRMPSVLTGANLANRDLLYLGVSGDGDSASIGLGQFAHAMRRGVNMTYIVENNGVYGLTKGQFSATADQGSKSKKGAVNSDTPIDLVSIALQMGASYVARSFSGDKEQLVPLVKGALRHRGAAFIDVISPCVAFNNHAGSTKSYDYVRAHNEAVNRLDFMPRRDAISASYSPGEVIEVTQHDGSLLRLRKLAEGYDAGDRLAAMNHIAMHQARGEILTGLLYVDGDAEDLHAHLKTVQAPLNRLGEAELCPGSGVLAALNAELI
;
A
#
# COMPACT_ATOMS: atom_id res chain seq x y z
N MET A 1 -3.20 -6.67 41.39
CA MET A 1 -3.67 -5.29 41.15
C MET A 1 -4.78 -5.36 40.12
N THR A 2 -5.98 -4.95 40.47
CA THR A 2 -7.11 -4.91 39.53
C THR A 2 -6.93 -3.69 38.63
N TYR A 3 -6.63 -3.90 37.38
CA TYR A 3 -6.53 -2.81 36.39
C TYR A 3 -7.95 -2.42 35.97
N LEU A 4 -8.43 -1.32 36.48
CA LEU A 4 -9.68 -0.72 36.00
C LEU A 4 -9.38 0.11 34.74
N ALA A 5 -9.68 -0.43 33.59
CA ALA A 5 -9.64 0.34 32.36
C ALA A 5 -10.67 1.49 32.44
N LYS A 6 -10.22 2.72 32.21
CA LYS A 6 -11.16 3.87 32.09
C LYS A 6 -12.06 3.62 30.89
N PRO A 7 -13.39 3.83 31.01
CA PRO A 7 -14.29 3.74 29.87
C PRO A 7 -13.87 4.77 28.81
N LYS A 8 -13.80 4.33 27.56
CA LYS A 8 -13.57 5.24 26.43
C LYS A 8 -14.81 6.11 26.26
N LEU A 9 -14.62 7.41 26.28
CA LEU A 9 -15.68 8.35 25.96
C LEU A 9 -15.92 8.35 24.45
N HIS A 10 -17.08 7.85 24.01
CA HIS A 10 -17.50 7.91 22.62
C HIS A 10 -18.40 9.15 22.42
N HIS A 11 -18.19 9.84 21.30
CA HIS A 11 -19.08 10.92 20.91
C HIS A 11 -20.45 10.32 20.51
N PRO A 12 -21.57 10.73 21.10
CA PRO A 12 -22.86 10.04 20.95
C PRO A 12 -23.42 10.07 19.51
N THR A 13 -22.93 10.98 18.66
CA THR A 13 -23.43 11.15 17.28
C THR A 13 -22.42 10.72 16.20
N LEU A 14 -21.22 10.28 16.57
CA LEU A 14 -20.27 9.78 15.56
C LEU A 14 -20.63 8.35 15.18
N PRO A 15 -20.65 8.03 13.87
CA PRO A 15 -20.90 6.68 13.42
C PRO A 15 -19.81 5.74 13.92
N SER A 16 -20.23 4.55 14.37
CA SER A 16 -19.32 3.48 14.80
C SER A 16 -19.37 2.34 13.79
N ASN A 17 -18.25 1.68 13.61
CA ASN A 17 -18.18 0.43 12.83
C ASN A 17 -18.68 -0.77 13.65
N LYS A 18 -18.57 -1.99 13.08
CA LYS A 18 -19.07 -3.22 13.74
C LYS A 18 -18.32 -3.58 15.03
N LEU A 19 -17.11 -3.06 15.22
CA LEU A 19 -16.34 -3.22 16.46
C LEU A 19 -16.72 -2.19 17.53
N GLY A 20 -17.66 -1.30 17.23
CA GLY A 20 -18.03 -0.19 18.10
C GLY A 20 -17.02 0.96 18.10
N PHE A 21 -16.07 0.98 17.17
CA PHE A 21 -15.06 2.02 17.04
C PHE A 21 -15.54 3.13 16.11
N THR A 22 -15.33 4.38 16.51
CA THR A 22 -15.47 5.54 15.63
C THR A 22 -14.23 5.66 14.72
N ARG A 23 -14.34 6.46 13.67
CA ARG A 23 -13.18 6.74 12.79
C ARG A 23 -11.99 7.33 13.57
N ARG A 24 -12.25 8.09 14.65
CA ARG A 24 -11.21 8.65 15.52
C ARG A 24 -10.37 7.60 16.26
N ASP A 25 -10.93 6.42 16.52
CA ASP A 25 -10.20 5.32 17.16
C ASP A 25 -9.11 4.74 16.25
N TYR A 26 -9.17 5.06 14.94
CA TYR A 26 -8.18 4.69 13.93
C TYR A 26 -7.16 5.81 13.64
N GLU A 27 -7.31 6.98 14.24
CA GLU A 27 -6.33 8.05 14.11
C GLU A 27 -5.09 7.76 14.98
N GLY A 28 -3.99 8.38 14.63
CA GLY A 28 -2.74 8.35 15.38
C GLY A 28 -2.44 9.71 16.01
N LYS A 29 -1.16 10.07 16.02
CA LYS A 29 -0.70 11.39 16.47
C LYS A 29 -1.10 12.48 15.48
N ILE A 30 -1.11 13.72 15.95
CA ILE A 30 -1.27 14.90 15.08
C ILE A 30 -0.09 14.96 14.11
N SER A 31 -0.40 15.16 12.83
CA SER A 31 0.61 15.26 11.78
C SER A 31 1.58 16.44 12.01
N THR A 32 2.85 16.20 11.76
CA THR A 32 3.92 17.22 11.74
C THR A 32 4.45 17.45 10.33
N LEU A 33 3.72 17.01 9.31
CA LEU A 33 4.03 17.27 7.91
C LEU A 33 3.67 18.72 7.54
N CYS A 34 4.11 19.15 6.36
CA CYS A 34 3.76 20.47 5.83
C CYS A 34 2.25 20.56 5.56
N ALA A 35 1.64 21.72 5.86
CA ALA A 35 0.23 21.94 5.54
C ALA A 35 -0.04 21.74 4.03
N GLY A 36 -1.01 20.90 3.70
CA GLY A 36 -1.34 20.52 2.32
C GLY A 36 -0.43 19.46 1.71
N CYS A 37 0.42 18.81 2.49
CA CYS A 37 1.23 17.69 2.04
C CYS A 37 0.34 16.51 1.60
N GLY A 38 0.64 15.90 0.46
CA GLY A 38 -0.11 14.76 -0.05
C GLY A 38 -0.12 13.54 0.88
N HIS A 39 0.93 13.36 1.68
CA HIS A 39 1.04 12.25 2.63
C HIS A 39 -0.06 12.27 3.70
N ASP A 40 -0.54 13.45 4.14
CA ASP A 40 -1.65 13.54 5.09
C ASP A 40 -2.96 13.00 4.51
N SER A 41 -3.18 13.19 3.21
CA SER A 41 -4.33 12.61 2.51
C SER A 41 -4.27 11.09 2.47
N ILE A 42 -3.07 10.51 2.33
CA ILE A 42 -2.85 9.06 2.36
C ILE A 42 -3.12 8.50 3.75
N SER A 43 -2.62 9.18 4.81
CA SER A 43 -2.93 8.82 6.21
C SER A 43 -4.43 8.79 6.46
N ALA A 44 -5.16 9.82 5.98
CA ALA A 44 -6.61 9.91 6.13
C ALA A 44 -7.36 8.80 5.34
N ALA A 45 -6.85 8.41 4.17
CA ALA A 45 -7.40 7.29 3.39
C ALA A 45 -7.18 5.94 4.09
N LEU A 46 -6.02 5.73 4.71
CA LEU A 46 -5.72 4.54 5.52
C LEU A 46 -6.63 4.42 6.73
N VAL A 47 -6.84 5.54 7.46
CA VAL A 47 -7.79 5.60 8.58
C VAL A 47 -9.19 5.20 8.12
N GLN A 48 -9.66 5.76 6.99
CA GLN A 48 -10.97 5.46 6.44
C GLN A 48 -11.10 4.00 6.03
N ALA A 49 -10.13 3.48 5.28
CA ALA A 49 -10.13 2.09 4.80
C ALA A 49 -10.14 1.08 5.96
N CYS A 50 -9.30 1.29 6.97
CA CYS A 50 -9.22 0.40 8.13
C CYS A 50 -10.49 0.44 8.97
N TRP A 51 -11.09 1.62 9.13
CA TRP A 51 -12.36 1.79 9.85
C TRP A 51 -13.52 1.09 9.13
N GLU A 52 -13.66 1.27 7.81
CA GLU A 52 -14.70 0.65 7.00
C GLU A 52 -14.55 -0.88 6.88
N LEU A 53 -13.33 -1.38 6.99
CA LEU A 53 -13.05 -2.82 6.97
C LEU A 53 -13.16 -3.51 8.34
N ASP A 54 -13.54 -2.77 9.39
CA ASP A 54 -13.60 -3.28 10.77
C ASP A 54 -12.26 -3.92 11.21
N ILE A 55 -11.13 -3.33 10.84
CA ILE A 55 -9.81 -3.87 11.19
C ILE A 55 -9.52 -3.54 12.66
N GLU A 56 -9.18 -4.56 13.45
CA GLU A 56 -8.72 -4.36 14.82
C GLU A 56 -7.32 -3.75 14.82
N PRO A 57 -7.11 -2.53 15.36
CA PRO A 57 -5.81 -1.85 15.26
C PRO A 57 -4.64 -2.67 15.83
N HIS A 58 -4.85 -3.41 16.91
CA HIS A 58 -3.82 -4.25 17.54
C HIS A 58 -3.39 -5.46 16.69
N ARG A 59 -4.13 -5.80 15.64
CA ARG A 59 -3.77 -6.83 14.66
C ARG A 59 -3.00 -6.30 13.48
N VAL A 60 -2.60 -5.04 13.49
CA VAL A 60 -1.83 -4.40 12.42
C VAL A 60 -0.40 -4.15 12.88
N ALA A 61 0.56 -4.53 12.05
CA ALA A 61 1.97 -4.15 12.16
C ALA A 61 2.30 -3.14 11.05
N LYS A 62 2.63 -1.91 11.45
CA LYS A 62 3.03 -0.82 10.54
C LYS A 62 4.54 -0.69 10.51
N LEU A 63 5.09 -0.60 9.32
CA LEU A 63 6.52 -0.40 9.13
C LEU A 63 6.76 0.83 8.26
N SER A 64 7.81 1.58 8.59
CA SER A 64 8.22 2.73 7.79
C SER A 64 9.70 2.67 7.43
N GLY A 65 10.03 3.30 6.30
CA GLY A 65 11.40 3.59 5.90
C GLY A 65 11.90 4.90 6.49
N ILE A 66 12.39 5.80 5.64
CA ILE A 66 12.93 7.10 6.02
C ILE A 66 12.27 8.25 5.25
N GLY A 67 12.68 9.49 5.55
CA GLY A 67 12.16 10.69 4.92
C GLY A 67 10.88 11.20 5.56
N CYS A 68 10.12 12.02 4.83
CA CYS A 68 8.83 12.53 5.31
C CYS A 68 7.83 11.40 5.53
N SER A 69 7.79 10.44 4.63
CA SER A 69 6.94 9.25 4.68
C SER A 69 7.18 8.35 5.89
N SER A 70 8.36 8.40 6.50
CA SER A 70 8.65 7.63 7.72
C SER A 70 7.80 8.06 8.92
N LYS A 71 7.25 9.28 8.89
CA LYS A 71 6.39 9.82 9.93
C LYS A 71 4.94 9.35 9.78
N THR A 72 4.50 9.05 8.54
CA THR A 72 3.12 8.72 8.21
C THR A 72 2.53 7.62 9.08
N PRO A 73 3.24 6.51 9.40
CA PRO A 73 2.69 5.48 10.28
C PRO A 73 2.34 5.96 11.69
N ASP A 74 2.88 7.06 12.18
CA ASP A 74 2.50 7.64 13.47
C ASP A 74 1.12 8.33 13.45
N TYR A 75 0.59 8.67 12.26
CA TYR A 75 -0.62 9.48 12.09
C TYR A 75 -1.90 8.65 11.91
N PHE A 76 -1.79 7.35 11.82
CA PHE A 76 -2.94 6.43 11.75
C PHE A 76 -2.72 5.22 12.67
N LEU A 77 -3.81 4.56 13.07
CA LEU A 77 -3.82 3.34 13.88
C LEU A 77 -2.91 3.45 15.12
N GLY A 78 -3.15 4.43 15.99
CA GLY A 78 -2.31 4.68 17.18
C GLY A 78 -2.15 3.47 18.10
N ASN A 79 -3.10 2.53 18.10
CA ASN A 79 -3.10 1.32 18.92
C ASN A 79 -2.59 0.07 18.17
N SER A 80 -1.79 0.22 17.12
CA SER A 80 -1.16 -0.86 16.37
C SER A 80 0.32 -1.04 16.74
N HIS A 81 0.93 -2.12 16.26
CA HIS A 81 2.39 -2.29 16.34
C HIS A 81 3.08 -1.37 15.33
N GLY A 82 4.21 -0.78 15.70
CA GLY A 82 4.96 0.12 14.84
C GLY A 82 6.46 -0.15 14.86
N PHE A 83 7.08 -0.21 13.66
CA PHE A 83 8.51 -0.35 13.47
C PHE A 83 9.00 0.75 12.53
N ASN A 84 9.91 1.59 13.01
CA ASN A 84 10.67 2.48 12.15
C ASN A 84 12.01 1.81 11.84
N THR A 85 12.31 1.62 10.57
CA THR A 85 13.49 0.86 10.15
C THR A 85 14.64 1.78 9.78
N VAL A 86 15.86 1.23 9.75
CA VAL A 86 17.01 1.93 9.17
C VAL A 86 16.77 2.16 7.67
N HIS A 87 17.54 3.04 7.10
CA HIS A 87 17.45 3.45 5.69
C HIS A 87 17.27 2.25 4.76
N TRP A 88 16.20 2.27 3.98
CA TRP A 88 15.88 1.34 2.89
C TRP A 88 15.67 -0.12 3.30
N ARG A 89 15.45 -0.40 4.58
CA ARG A 89 15.29 -1.77 5.08
C ARG A 89 13.87 -2.13 5.49
N MET A 90 12.91 -1.24 5.27
CA MET A 90 11.50 -1.52 5.61
C MET A 90 11.01 -2.86 5.02
N PRO A 91 11.20 -3.18 3.71
CA PRO A 91 10.72 -4.45 3.16
C PRO A 91 11.42 -5.68 3.74
N SER A 92 12.70 -5.55 4.11
CA SER A 92 13.47 -6.66 4.72
C SER A 92 13.00 -6.94 6.14
N VAL A 93 12.81 -5.89 6.96
CA VAL A 93 12.31 -6.03 8.33
C VAL A 93 10.88 -6.54 8.33
N LEU A 94 10.03 -6.02 7.41
CA LEU A 94 8.67 -6.48 7.23
C LEU A 94 8.62 -7.97 6.86
N THR A 95 9.50 -8.42 5.95
CA THR A 95 9.61 -9.84 5.59
C THR A 95 9.89 -10.71 6.82
N GLY A 96 10.85 -10.31 7.65
CA GLY A 96 11.18 -11.04 8.88
C GLY A 96 10.04 -11.03 9.89
N ALA A 97 9.39 -9.88 10.10
CA ALA A 97 8.24 -9.76 10.99
C ALA A 97 7.06 -10.62 10.52
N ASN A 98 6.77 -10.61 9.21
CA ASN A 98 5.72 -11.43 8.60
C ASN A 98 6.00 -12.93 8.78
N LEU A 99 7.23 -13.38 8.54
CA LEU A 99 7.62 -14.78 8.75
C LEU A 99 7.52 -15.19 10.22
N ALA A 100 7.81 -14.28 11.15
CA ALA A 100 7.71 -14.54 12.59
C ALA A 100 6.26 -14.61 13.08
N ASN A 101 5.35 -13.85 12.51
CA ASN A 101 3.95 -13.85 12.92
C ASN A 101 3.03 -13.55 11.72
N ARG A 102 2.44 -14.59 11.16
CA ARG A 102 1.52 -14.50 10.01
C ARG A 102 0.11 -14.04 10.38
N ASP A 103 -0.23 -13.94 11.66
CA ASP A 103 -1.57 -13.57 12.14
C ASP A 103 -1.82 -12.06 12.09
N LEU A 104 -0.76 -11.26 11.92
CA LEU A 104 -0.85 -9.81 11.79
C LEU A 104 -1.04 -9.38 10.34
N LEU A 105 -1.75 -8.27 10.16
CA LEU A 105 -1.81 -7.56 8.90
C LEU A 105 -0.61 -6.61 8.81
N TYR A 106 0.18 -6.74 7.75
CA TYR A 106 1.40 -5.96 7.55
C TYR A 106 1.20 -4.82 6.58
N LEU A 107 1.52 -3.61 7.04
CA LEU A 107 1.39 -2.37 6.28
C LEU A 107 2.72 -1.62 6.27
N GLY A 108 3.39 -1.61 5.12
CA GLY A 108 4.61 -0.86 4.90
C GLY A 108 4.33 0.48 4.22
N VAL A 109 4.86 1.59 4.75
CA VAL A 109 4.79 2.91 4.13
C VAL A 109 6.20 3.44 3.93
N SER A 110 6.52 3.88 2.73
CA SER A 110 7.84 4.39 2.37
C SER A 110 7.73 5.52 1.34
N GLY A 111 8.76 6.32 1.22
CA GLY A 111 8.86 7.31 0.14
C GLY A 111 9.42 6.69 -1.13
N ASP A 112 9.20 7.38 -2.23
CA ASP A 112 9.75 7.00 -3.54
C ASP A 112 11.29 7.00 -3.56
N GLY A 113 11.92 8.00 -2.96
CA GLY A 113 13.38 8.05 -2.82
C GLY A 113 13.93 6.92 -1.96
N ASP A 114 13.24 6.53 -0.90
CA ASP A 114 13.59 5.39 -0.06
C ASP A 114 13.45 4.07 -0.84
N SER A 115 12.33 3.87 -1.55
CA SER A 115 12.02 2.63 -2.24
C SER A 115 12.72 2.46 -3.59
N ALA A 116 12.73 3.49 -4.44
CA ALA A 116 13.22 3.40 -5.82
C ALA A 116 14.73 3.64 -5.97
N SER A 117 15.36 4.35 -5.02
CA SER A 117 16.80 4.60 -5.08
C SER A 117 17.55 3.47 -4.39
N ILE A 118 17.96 3.65 -3.13
CA ILE A 118 18.83 2.70 -2.43
C ILE A 118 18.08 1.43 -2.00
N GLY A 119 16.75 1.52 -1.81
CA GLY A 119 15.89 0.41 -1.40
C GLY A 119 15.41 -0.52 -2.51
N LEU A 120 15.75 -0.25 -3.78
CA LEU A 120 15.19 -0.95 -4.93
C LEU A 120 15.36 -2.48 -4.87
N GLY A 121 16.51 -2.96 -4.45
CA GLY A 121 16.75 -4.39 -4.27
C GLY A 121 15.84 -5.04 -3.23
N GLN A 122 15.61 -4.38 -2.10
CA GLN A 122 14.70 -4.87 -1.05
C GLN A 122 13.25 -4.85 -1.51
N PHE A 123 12.83 -3.78 -2.19
CA PHE A 123 11.51 -3.67 -2.81
C PHE A 123 11.27 -4.81 -3.81
N ALA A 124 12.16 -4.97 -4.79
CA ALA A 124 12.05 -6.00 -5.82
C ALA A 124 11.98 -7.41 -5.22
N HIS A 125 12.83 -7.72 -4.24
CA HIS A 125 12.83 -9.03 -3.59
C HIS A 125 11.62 -9.27 -2.70
N ALA A 126 11.03 -8.25 -2.07
CA ALA A 126 9.79 -8.40 -1.32
C ALA A 126 8.61 -8.75 -2.24
N MET A 127 8.50 -8.08 -3.40
CA MET A 127 7.52 -8.42 -4.44
C MET A 127 7.72 -9.84 -4.97
N ARG A 128 8.95 -10.19 -5.37
CA ARG A 128 9.30 -11.51 -5.91
C ARG A 128 9.00 -12.67 -4.95
N ARG A 129 9.12 -12.42 -3.65
CA ARG A 129 8.83 -13.45 -2.62
C ARG A 129 7.35 -13.61 -2.31
N GLY A 130 6.48 -12.74 -2.81
CA GLY A 130 5.06 -12.75 -2.48
C GLY A 130 4.81 -12.51 -0.97
N VAL A 131 5.58 -11.61 -0.34
CA VAL A 131 5.40 -11.30 1.08
C VAL A 131 3.98 -10.77 1.31
N ASN A 132 3.22 -11.42 2.19
CA ASN A 132 1.85 -11.00 2.48
C ASN A 132 1.83 -9.65 3.21
N MET A 133 1.72 -8.57 2.43
CA MET A 133 1.77 -7.19 2.91
C MET A 133 1.05 -6.24 1.98
N THR A 134 0.62 -5.11 2.53
CA THR A 134 0.28 -3.92 1.75
C THR A 134 1.45 -2.95 1.80
N TYR A 135 2.08 -2.68 0.65
CA TYR A 135 3.20 -1.75 0.52
C TYR A 135 2.75 -0.49 -0.21
N ILE A 136 2.76 0.63 0.49
CA ILE A 136 2.39 1.94 -0.06
C ILE A 136 3.64 2.80 -0.22
N VAL A 137 3.85 3.32 -1.43
CA VAL A 137 4.85 4.34 -1.70
C VAL A 137 4.19 5.70 -1.82
N GLU A 138 4.65 6.65 -1.01
CA GLU A 138 4.25 8.05 -1.05
C GLU A 138 5.18 8.80 -2.01
N ASN A 139 4.79 8.81 -3.30
CA ASN A 139 5.63 9.23 -4.42
C ASN A 139 5.49 10.73 -4.72
N ASN A 140 6.51 11.51 -4.39
CA ASN A 140 6.56 12.94 -4.66
C ASN A 140 7.72 13.38 -5.59
N GLY A 141 8.53 12.44 -6.09
CA GLY A 141 9.66 12.70 -6.98
C GLY A 141 10.88 13.35 -6.32
N VAL A 142 10.88 13.53 -4.99
CA VAL A 142 11.97 14.21 -4.28
C VAL A 142 12.21 13.63 -2.88
N TYR A 143 13.41 13.83 -2.37
CA TYR A 143 13.71 13.68 -0.94
C TYR A 143 13.29 14.97 -0.20
N GLY A 144 12.03 15.02 0.27
CA GLY A 144 11.47 16.22 0.88
C GLY A 144 12.15 16.59 2.21
N LEU A 145 12.46 15.61 3.07
CA LEU A 145 13.08 15.85 4.39
C LEU A 145 14.45 16.49 4.29
N THR A 146 15.23 16.14 3.27
CA THR A 146 16.59 16.67 3.01
C THR A 146 16.61 17.87 2.07
N LYS A 147 15.46 18.51 1.86
CA LYS A 147 15.25 19.80 1.16
C LYS A 147 15.23 19.73 -0.38
N GLY A 148 14.73 18.61 -0.95
CA GLY A 148 14.23 18.60 -2.33
C GLY A 148 15.22 18.14 -3.38
N GLN A 149 16.13 17.22 -3.07
CA GLN A 149 16.89 16.47 -4.06
C GLN A 149 15.95 15.61 -4.89
N PHE A 150 16.23 15.41 -6.17
CA PHE A 150 15.47 14.47 -7.00
C PHE A 150 15.61 13.05 -6.46
N SER A 151 14.49 12.35 -6.43
CA SER A 151 14.48 10.90 -6.22
C SER A 151 14.62 10.17 -7.56
N ALA A 152 14.83 8.86 -7.54
CA ALA A 152 14.90 8.05 -8.75
C ALA A 152 13.57 7.96 -9.52
N THR A 153 12.45 8.42 -8.96
CA THR A 153 11.16 8.49 -9.64
C THR A 153 10.85 9.86 -10.24
N ALA A 154 11.78 10.82 -10.11
CA ALA A 154 11.63 12.13 -10.72
C ALA A 154 11.66 12.03 -12.23
N ASP A 155 10.64 12.56 -12.90
CA ASP A 155 10.55 12.47 -14.37
C ASP A 155 11.64 13.30 -15.04
N GLN A 156 12.16 12.81 -16.17
CA GLN A 156 13.15 13.51 -16.98
C GLN A 156 12.60 14.86 -17.43
N GLY A 157 13.39 15.90 -17.32
CA GLY A 157 12.99 17.27 -17.62
C GLY A 157 12.23 17.98 -16.50
N SER A 158 11.84 17.28 -15.41
CA SER A 158 11.26 17.90 -14.22
C SER A 158 12.25 18.88 -13.60
N LYS A 159 11.74 20.02 -13.13
CA LYS A 159 12.58 21.09 -12.55
C LYS A 159 12.45 21.09 -11.04
N SER A 160 13.59 21.26 -10.35
CA SER A 160 13.57 21.54 -8.92
C SER A 160 13.15 22.98 -8.65
N LYS A 161 12.74 23.27 -7.41
CA LYS A 161 12.43 24.65 -6.99
C LYS A 161 13.60 25.63 -7.18
N LYS A 162 14.84 25.13 -7.23
CA LYS A 162 16.06 25.91 -7.46
C LYS A 162 16.45 26.02 -8.95
N GLY A 163 15.64 25.46 -9.85
CA GLY A 163 15.85 25.54 -11.29
C GLY A 163 16.71 24.42 -11.90
N ALA A 164 17.27 23.52 -11.09
CA ALA A 164 17.97 22.35 -11.63
C ALA A 164 16.99 21.45 -12.38
N VAL A 165 17.42 20.89 -13.51
CA VAL A 165 16.60 19.98 -14.37
C VAL A 165 17.08 18.56 -14.13
N ASN A 166 16.14 17.63 -13.95
CA ASN A 166 16.47 16.21 -13.90
C ASN A 166 16.78 15.68 -15.31
N SER A 167 17.97 15.15 -15.51
CA SER A 167 18.41 14.52 -16.76
C SER A 167 18.22 13.01 -16.78
N ASP A 168 18.01 12.40 -15.61
CA ASP A 168 17.96 10.95 -15.47
C ASP A 168 16.58 10.39 -15.85
N THR A 169 16.58 9.18 -16.39
CA THR A 169 15.37 8.44 -16.68
C THR A 169 14.72 7.96 -15.38
N PRO A 170 13.42 8.20 -15.17
CA PRO A 170 12.75 7.81 -13.95
C PRO A 170 12.60 6.29 -13.82
N ILE A 171 12.70 5.81 -12.59
CA ILE A 171 12.31 4.46 -12.22
C ILE A 171 10.80 4.42 -12.00
N ASP A 172 10.10 3.56 -12.72
CA ASP A 172 8.67 3.27 -12.48
C ASP A 172 8.51 2.03 -11.59
N LEU A 173 8.18 2.28 -10.31
CA LEU A 173 8.00 1.21 -9.32
C LEU A 173 6.82 0.29 -9.64
N VAL A 174 5.78 0.78 -10.34
CA VAL A 174 4.63 -0.04 -10.76
C VAL A 174 5.08 -1.08 -11.77
N SER A 175 5.83 -0.66 -12.79
CA SER A 175 6.39 -1.58 -13.81
C SER A 175 7.32 -2.61 -13.16
N ILE A 176 8.16 -2.20 -12.21
CA ILE A 176 9.03 -3.12 -11.48
C ILE A 176 8.21 -4.09 -10.62
N ALA A 177 7.19 -3.63 -9.92
CA ALA A 177 6.33 -4.50 -9.10
C ALA A 177 5.68 -5.59 -9.95
N LEU A 178 5.15 -5.24 -11.13
CA LEU A 178 4.58 -6.19 -12.09
C LEU A 178 5.60 -7.21 -12.56
N GLN A 179 6.80 -6.76 -12.96
CA GLN A 179 7.87 -7.63 -13.42
C GLN A 179 8.38 -8.58 -12.32
N MET A 180 8.41 -8.09 -11.08
CA MET A 180 8.85 -8.89 -9.92
C MET A 180 7.77 -9.82 -9.36
N GLY A 181 6.56 -9.81 -9.92
CA GLY A 181 5.52 -10.77 -9.56
C GLY A 181 4.61 -10.34 -8.42
N ALA A 182 4.54 -9.04 -8.10
CA ALA A 182 3.52 -8.54 -7.20
C ALA A 182 2.12 -8.97 -7.68
N SER A 183 1.28 -9.40 -6.74
CA SER A 183 -0.02 -10.01 -7.06
C SER A 183 -1.20 -9.02 -6.96
N TYR A 184 -0.96 -7.84 -6.43
CA TYR A 184 -1.88 -6.70 -6.46
C TYR A 184 -1.06 -5.43 -6.74
N VAL A 185 -1.34 -4.74 -7.83
CA VAL A 185 -0.59 -3.54 -8.22
C VAL A 185 -1.56 -2.44 -8.60
N ALA A 186 -1.43 -1.29 -7.93
CA ALA A 186 -2.24 -0.12 -8.18
C ALA A 186 -1.40 1.15 -8.19
N ARG A 187 -1.90 2.17 -8.87
CA ARG A 187 -1.42 3.55 -8.76
C ARG A 187 -2.59 4.47 -8.46
N SER A 188 -2.37 5.45 -7.61
CA SER A 188 -3.39 6.44 -7.26
C SER A 188 -2.78 7.82 -7.04
N PHE A 189 -3.64 8.77 -6.75
CA PHE A 189 -3.28 10.14 -6.45
C PHE A 189 -3.83 10.56 -5.09
N SER A 190 -3.01 11.15 -4.25
CA SER A 190 -3.41 11.59 -2.89
C SER A 190 -4.52 12.63 -2.89
N GLY A 191 -4.73 13.33 -4.01
CA GLY A 191 -5.83 14.27 -4.22
C GLY A 191 -7.15 13.62 -4.63
N ASP A 192 -7.17 12.30 -4.92
CA ASP A 192 -8.37 11.54 -5.28
C ASP A 192 -8.64 10.43 -4.24
N LYS A 193 -9.32 10.81 -3.16
CA LYS A 193 -9.65 9.87 -2.08
C LYS A 193 -10.73 8.86 -2.48
N GLU A 194 -11.59 9.21 -3.42
CA GLU A 194 -12.65 8.32 -3.90
C GLU A 194 -12.06 7.11 -4.64
N GLN A 195 -10.93 7.31 -5.33
CA GLN A 195 -10.17 6.22 -5.92
C GLN A 195 -9.26 5.52 -4.91
N LEU A 196 -8.55 6.28 -4.07
CA LEU A 196 -7.51 5.75 -3.18
C LEU A 196 -8.07 4.83 -2.10
N VAL A 197 -9.19 5.19 -1.45
CA VAL A 197 -9.76 4.38 -0.34
C VAL A 197 -10.15 2.98 -0.79
N PRO A 198 -10.91 2.77 -1.88
CA PRO A 198 -11.21 1.44 -2.39
C PRO A 198 -9.97 0.62 -2.76
N LEU A 199 -8.96 1.24 -3.38
CA LEU A 199 -7.70 0.57 -3.70
C LEU A 199 -6.97 0.09 -2.45
N VAL A 200 -6.89 0.91 -1.41
CA VAL A 200 -6.31 0.52 -0.12
C VAL A 200 -7.11 -0.61 0.53
N LYS A 201 -8.45 -0.55 0.50
CA LYS A 201 -9.32 -1.63 1.03
C LYS A 201 -9.06 -2.95 0.31
N GLY A 202 -8.94 -2.93 -1.02
CA GLY A 202 -8.59 -4.09 -1.84
C GLY A 202 -7.24 -4.67 -1.45
N ALA A 203 -6.21 -3.83 -1.34
CA ALA A 203 -4.86 -4.24 -0.97
C ALA A 203 -4.79 -4.85 0.45
N LEU A 204 -5.51 -4.25 1.43
CA LEU A 204 -5.55 -4.77 2.81
C LEU A 204 -6.25 -6.13 2.94
N ARG A 205 -7.09 -6.50 1.97
CA ARG A 205 -7.79 -7.80 1.91
C ARG A 205 -7.14 -8.79 0.96
N HIS A 206 -6.20 -8.32 0.16
CA HIS A 206 -5.45 -9.17 -0.75
C HIS A 206 -4.48 -10.08 0.03
N ARG A 207 -4.28 -11.28 -0.48
CA ARG A 207 -3.29 -12.22 0.05
C ARG A 207 -2.08 -12.29 -0.88
N GLY A 208 -0.92 -11.94 -0.37
CA GLY A 208 0.31 -11.84 -1.16
C GLY A 208 0.89 -10.42 -1.16
N ALA A 209 1.78 -10.12 -2.11
CA ALA A 209 2.42 -8.82 -2.22
C ALA A 209 1.49 -7.81 -2.91
N ALA A 210 0.88 -6.94 -2.11
CA ALA A 210 0.10 -5.81 -2.61
C ALA A 210 0.95 -4.53 -2.61
N PHE A 211 1.01 -3.86 -3.75
CA PHE A 211 1.77 -2.63 -3.95
C PHE A 211 0.87 -1.51 -4.47
N ILE A 212 0.96 -0.33 -3.83
CA ILE A 212 0.28 0.88 -4.28
C ILE A 212 1.28 2.03 -4.38
N ASP A 213 1.47 2.57 -5.58
CA ASP A 213 2.22 3.81 -5.82
C ASP A 213 1.24 4.99 -5.74
N VAL A 214 1.36 5.83 -4.72
CA VAL A 214 0.48 7.00 -4.56
C VAL A 214 1.23 8.28 -4.85
N ILE A 215 0.88 8.92 -5.96
CA ILE A 215 1.42 10.25 -6.29
C ILE A 215 0.97 11.24 -5.23
N SER A 216 1.94 11.82 -4.53
CA SER A 216 1.74 12.58 -3.31
C SER A 216 2.54 13.88 -3.35
N PRO A 217 2.01 14.97 -3.93
CA PRO A 217 2.75 16.20 -4.15
C PRO A 217 3.43 16.77 -2.90
N CYS A 218 4.70 17.13 -3.04
CA CYS A 218 5.45 17.81 -1.99
C CYS A 218 5.28 19.33 -2.13
N VAL A 219 4.39 19.92 -1.32
CA VAL A 219 4.05 21.36 -1.36
C VAL A 219 5.24 22.27 -1.11
N ALA A 220 6.27 21.79 -0.42
CA ALA A 220 7.47 22.57 -0.12
C ALA A 220 8.46 22.61 -1.27
N PHE A 221 8.66 21.49 -1.99
CA PHE A 221 9.79 21.35 -2.92
C PHE A 221 9.40 20.91 -4.33
N ASN A 222 8.23 20.28 -4.55
CA ASN A 222 7.87 19.73 -5.85
C ASN A 222 6.37 19.89 -6.17
N ASN A 223 5.82 21.09 -5.90
CA ASN A 223 4.45 21.46 -6.26
C ASN A 223 4.46 22.85 -6.92
N HIS A 224 5.02 22.96 -8.12
CA HIS A 224 5.17 24.21 -8.87
C HIS A 224 5.11 23.93 -10.37
N ALA A 225 4.97 24.98 -11.18
CA ALA A 225 5.05 24.89 -12.64
C ALA A 225 6.38 24.24 -13.06
N GLY A 226 6.31 23.20 -13.89
CA GLY A 226 7.46 22.40 -14.32
C GLY A 226 7.71 21.13 -13.46
N SER A 227 6.93 20.89 -12.41
CA SER A 227 6.89 19.61 -11.72
C SER A 227 5.77 18.73 -12.26
N THR A 228 6.12 17.54 -12.74
CA THR A 228 5.20 16.50 -13.20
C THR A 228 4.48 15.79 -12.05
N LYS A 229 4.88 16.04 -10.81
CA LYS A 229 4.25 15.52 -9.59
C LYS A 229 3.50 16.60 -8.81
N SER A 230 3.24 17.78 -9.43
CA SER A 230 2.42 18.82 -8.81
C SER A 230 0.93 18.46 -8.85
N TYR A 231 0.12 19.03 -7.95
CA TYR A 231 -1.33 18.84 -7.94
C TYR A 231 -1.97 19.20 -9.28
N ASP A 232 -1.55 20.32 -9.88
CA ASP A 232 -2.13 20.79 -11.13
C ASP A 232 -1.75 19.90 -12.30
N TYR A 233 -0.48 19.49 -12.38
CA TYR A 233 -0.03 18.58 -13.44
C TYR A 233 -0.76 17.23 -13.36
N VAL A 234 -0.82 16.62 -12.19
CA VAL A 234 -1.47 15.31 -12.02
C VAL A 234 -2.95 15.38 -12.35
N ARG A 235 -3.65 16.43 -11.92
CA ARG A 235 -5.08 16.61 -12.26
C ARG A 235 -5.33 16.77 -13.77
N ALA A 236 -4.40 17.41 -14.48
CA ALA A 236 -4.51 17.64 -15.93
C ALA A 236 -4.15 16.40 -16.76
N HIS A 237 -3.32 15.47 -16.24
CA HIS A 237 -2.76 14.35 -17.00
C HIS A 237 -3.15 12.98 -16.43
N ASN A 238 -3.98 12.93 -15.38
CA ASN A 238 -4.42 11.67 -14.78
C ASN A 238 -5.49 11.00 -15.63
N GLU A 239 -5.23 9.75 -16.03
CA GLU A 239 -6.17 8.87 -16.71
C GLU A 239 -6.46 7.66 -15.84
N ALA A 240 -7.71 7.50 -15.43
CA ALA A 240 -8.13 6.38 -14.59
C ALA A 240 -8.57 5.20 -15.45
N VAL A 241 -7.84 4.09 -15.41
CA VAL A 241 -8.19 2.85 -16.14
C VAL A 241 -9.49 2.22 -15.65
N ASN A 242 -9.82 2.41 -14.37
CA ASN A 242 -11.07 1.96 -13.79
C ASN A 242 -11.40 2.80 -12.54
N ARG A 243 -12.65 2.70 -12.11
CA ARG A 243 -13.06 3.08 -10.76
C ARG A 243 -13.37 1.80 -10.01
N LEU A 244 -12.64 1.57 -8.93
CA LEU A 244 -12.84 0.42 -8.05
C LEU A 244 -13.75 0.85 -6.90
N ASP A 245 -14.75 0.01 -6.60
CA ASP A 245 -15.40 0.03 -5.32
C ASP A 245 -15.17 -1.31 -4.63
N PHE A 246 -14.84 -1.27 -3.35
CA PHE A 246 -14.53 -2.46 -2.58
C PHE A 246 -15.78 -2.95 -1.85
N MET A 247 -16.29 -4.12 -2.26
CA MET A 247 -17.41 -4.79 -1.60
C MET A 247 -16.89 -5.95 -0.75
N PRO A 248 -17.09 -5.95 0.57
CA PRO A 248 -16.74 -7.10 1.39
C PRO A 248 -17.62 -8.30 1.00
N ARG A 249 -17.01 -9.50 0.96
CA ARG A 249 -17.63 -10.76 0.56
C ARG A 249 -18.74 -11.14 1.54
N ARG A 250 -20.00 -10.75 1.28
CA ARG A 250 -21.16 -11.15 2.06
C ARG A 250 -22.22 -11.82 1.22
N ASP A 251 -22.59 -11.24 0.09
CA ASP A 251 -23.44 -11.82 -0.94
C ASP A 251 -23.01 -11.19 -2.26
N ALA A 252 -22.74 -12.00 -3.27
CA ALA A 252 -22.27 -11.47 -4.54
C ALA A 252 -23.39 -10.72 -5.26
N ILE A 253 -23.25 -9.42 -5.43
CA ILE A 253 -24.06 -8.65 -6.37
C ILE A 253 -23.34 -8.70 -7.72
N SER A 254 -23.94 -9.41 -8.68
CA SER A 254 -23.42 -9.49 -10.05
C SER A 254 -24.01 -8.36 -10.88
N ALA A 255 -23.16 -7.59 -11.54
CA ALA A 255 -23.56 -6.57 -12.50
C ALA A 255 -22.86 -6.83 -13.83
N SER A 256 -23.65 -6.92 -14.93
CA SER A 256 -23.13 -7.03 -16.28
C SER A 256 -23.56 -5.81 -17.08
N TYR A 257 -22.59 -5.11 -17.66
CA TYR A 257 -22.83 -3.89 -18.44
C TYR A 257 -21.73 -3.68 -19.48
N SER A 258 -22.10 -2.96 -20.55
CA SER A 258 -21.22 -2.72 -21.69
C SER A 258 -20.23 -1.56 -21.46
N PRO A 259 -19.08 -1.52 -22.17
CA PRO A 259 -18.19 -0.37 -22.15
C PRO A 259 -18.94 0.95 -22.46
N GLY A 260 -18.64 1.98 -21.65
CA GLY A 260 -19.31 3.28 -21.76
C GLY A 260 -20.67 3.38 -21.08
N GLU A 261 -21.29 2.27 -20.74
CA GLU A 261 -22.57 2.22 -20.03
C GLU A 261 -22.41 2.61 -18.56
N VAL A 262 -23.42 3.27 -18.01
CA VAL A 262 -23.54 3.60 -16.59
C VAL A 262 -24.73 2.84 -16.03
N ILE A 263 -24.50 2.01 -15.04
CA ILE A 263 -25.56 1.32 -14.32
C ILE A 263 -25.62 1.73 -12.86
N GLU A 264 -26.80 1.61 -12.24
CA GLU A 264 -26.98 1.79 -10.81
C GLU A 264 -27.25 0.43 -10.18
N VAL A 265 -26.47 0.08 -9.16
CA VAL A 265 -26.58 -1.16 -8.40
C VAL A 265 -26.96 -0.82 -6.96
N THR A 266 -28.08 -1.36 -6.49
CA THR A 266 -28.49 -1.20 -5.09
C THR A 266 -27.66 -2.12 -4.20
N GLN A 267 -27.03 -1.55 -3.19
CA GLN A 267 -26.24 -2.30 -2.20
C GLN A 267 -27.11 -2.89 -1.11
N HIS A 268 -26.56 -3.79 -0.30
CA HIS A 268 -27.27 -4.47 0.79
C HIS A 268 -27.77 -3.53 1.91
N ASP A 269 -27.17 -2.34 2.02
CA ASP A 269 -27.58 -1.29 2.96
C ASP A 269 -28.61 -0.30 2.37
N GLY A 270 -29.04 -0.54 1.10
CA GLY A 270 -29.95 0.32 0.36
C GLY A 270 -29.27 1.51 -0.34
N SER A 271 -27.96 1.69 -0.19
CA SER A 271 -27.24 2.70 -0.95
C SER A 271 -27.13 2.34 -2.43
N LEU A 272 -27.03 3.35 -3.30
CA LEU A 272 -26.88 3.19 -4.74
C LEU A 272 -25.42 3.33 -5.15
N LEU A 273 -24.90 2.33 -5.85
CA LEU A 273 -23.59 2.39 -6.49
C LEU A 273 -23.77 2.65 -7.99
N ARG A 274 -23.17 3.73 -8.48
CA ARG A 274 -23.13 4.03 -9.90
C ARG A 274 -21.83 3.50 -10.50
N LEU A 275 -21.94 2.48 -11.37
CA LEU A 275 -20.82 1.84 -12.03
C LEU A 275 -20.72 2.32 -13.47
N ARG A 276 -19.53 2.73 -13.89
CA ARG A 276 -19.20 3.07 -15.25
C ARG A 276 -17.99 2.28 -15.73
N LYS A 277 -18.13 1.56 -16.81
CA LYS A 277 -16.99 0.89 -17.45
C LYS A 277 -16.29 1.90 -18.37
N LEU A 278 -15.06 2.27 -18.07
CA LEU A 278 -14.38 3.39 -18.72
C LEU A 278 -13.54 2.99 -19.92
N ALA A 279 -12.98 1.78 -19.96
CA ALA A 279 -12.14 1.29 -21.05
C ALA A 279 -12.69 0.00 -21.66
N GLU A 280 -12.73 -0.07 -22.99
CA GLU A 280 -12.89 -1.34 -23.68
C GLU A 280 -11.62 -2.18 -23.55
N GLY A 281 -11.79 -3.41 -23.10
CA GLY A 281 -10.75 -4.43 -23.20
C GLY A 281 -9.62 -4.38 -22.17
N TYR A 282 -9.67 -3.51 -21.13
CA TYR A 282 -8.69 -3.59 -20.05
C TYR A 282 -9.05 -4.71 -19.09
N ASP A 283 -8.18 -5.73 -19.01
CA ASP A 283 -8.28 -6.82 -18.06
C ASP A 283 -7.21 -6.67 -16.98
N ALA A 284 -7.65 -6.40 -15.74
CA ALA A 284 -6.75 -6.29 -14.60
C ALA A 284 -6.15 -7.65 -14.17
N GLY A 285 -6.65 -8.76 -14.68
CA GLY A 285 -6.06 -10.10 -14.51
C GLY A 285 -4.90 -10.38 -15.47
N ASP A 286 -4.74 -9.58 -16.54
CA ASP A 286 -3.67 -9.75 -17.51
C ASP A 286 -2.47 -8.84 -17.18
N ARG A 287 -1.41 -9.46 -16.65
CA ARG A 287 -0.16 -8.77 -16.30
C ARG A 287 0.54 -8.14 -17.52
N LEU A 288 0.51 -8.82 -18.66
CA LEU A 288 1.16 -8.34 -19.87
C LEU A 288 0.42 -7.14 -20.46
N ALA A 289 -0.91 -7.20 -20.46
CA ALA A 289 -1.75 -6.08 -20.86
C ALA A 289 -1.52 -4.85 -19.96
N ALA A 290 -1.42 -5.05 -18.64
CA ALA A 290 -1.10 -3.98 -17.70
C ALA A 290 0.26 -3.31 -18.00
N MET A 291 1.30 -4.10 -18.25
CA MET A 291 2.65 -3.59 -18.59
C MET A 291 2.63 -2.80 -19.91
N ASN A 292 1.96 -3.31 -20.94
CA ASN A 292 1.84 -2.63 -22.23
C ASN A 292 1.05 -1.31 -22.11
N HIS A 293 -0.02 -1.31 -21.32
CA HIS A 293 -0.84 -0.13 -21.09
C HIS A 293 -0.05 0.99 -20.41
N ILE A 294 0.70 0.64 -19.36
CA ILE A 294 1.59 1.57 -18.66
C ILE A 294 2.59 2.20 -19.64
N ALA A 295 3.27 1.39 -20.44
CA ALA A 295 4.27 1.86 -21.40
C ALA A 295 3.66 2.82 -22.45
N MET A 296 2.47 2.49 -22.98
CA MET A 296 1.78 3.34 -23.95
C MET A 296 1.37 4.69 -23.38
N HIS A 297 0.85 4.73 -22.17
CA HIS A 297 0.43 5.98 -21.53
C HIS A 297 1.62 6.85 -21.13
N GLN A 298 2.70 6.23 -20.60
CA GLN A 298 3.95 6.94 -20.32
C GLN A 298 4.54 7.61 -21.57
N ALA A 299 4.50 6.94 -22.73
CA ALA A 299 4.97 7.52 -23.99
C ALA A 299 4.17 8.75 -24.43
N ARG A 300 2.92 8.92 -23.95
CA ARG A 300 2.05 10.08 -24.19
C ARG A 300 2.16 11.16 -23.11
N GLY A 301 2.96 10.95 -22.08
CA GLY A 301 3.05 11.83 -20.91
C GLY A 301 1.82 11.75 -20.00
N GLU A 302 1.04 10.68 -20.10
CA GLU A 302 -0.14 10.42 -19.27
C GLU A 302 0.21 9.60 -18.05
N ILE A 303 -0.49 9.83 -16.96
CA ILE A 303 -0.32 9.09 -15.69
C ILE A 303 -1.49 8.12 -15.55
N LEU A 304 -1.20 6.84 -15.68
CA LEU A 304 -2.20 5.79 -15.55
C LEU A 304 -2.46 5.49 -14.07
N THR A 305 -3.72 5.53 -13.64
CA THR A 305 -4.14 5.26 -12.25
C THR A 305 -5.26 4.23 -12.18
N GLY A 306 -5.48 3.67 -11.01
CA GLY A 306 -6.46 2.64 -10.72
C GLY A 306 -5.82 1.31 -10.32
N LEU A 307 -6.65 0.26 -10.27
CA LEU A 307 -6.16 -1.12 -10.12
C LEU A 307 -5.59 -1.56 -11.46
N LEU A 308 -4.28 -1.71 -11.52
CA LEU A 308 -3.57 -2.05 -12.74
C LEU A 308 -3.44 -3.56 -12.92
N TYR A 309 -3.27 -4.30 -11.84
CA TYR A 309 -3.18 -5.76 -11.88
C TYR A 309 -3.63 -6.39 -10.56
N VAL A 310 -4.31 -7.53 -10.64
CA VAL A 310 -4.65 -8.38 -9.49
C VAL A 310 -4.65 -9.85 -9.90
N ASP A 311 -4.03 -10.67 -9.07
CA ASP A 311 -4.07 -12.13 -9.15
C ASP A 311 -4.76 -12.66 -7.89
N GLY A 312 -5.98 -13.10 -8.03
CA GLY A 312 -6.80 -13.61 -6.92
C GLY A 312 -6.35 -14.97 -6.37
N ASP A 313 -5.58 -15.72 -7.17
CA ASP A 313 -5.10 -17.06 -6.84
C ASP A 313 -3.64 -17.10 -6.39
N ALA A 314 -3.03 -15.91 -6.20
CA ALA A 314 -1.64 -15.80 -5.81
C ALA A 314 -1.35 -16.46 -4.46
N GLU A 315 -0.26 -17.21 -4.41
CA GLU A 315 0.27 -17.77 -3.17
C GLU A 315 1.20 -16.77 -2.48
N ASP A 316 1.07 -16.68 -1.14
CA ASP A 316 1.95 -15.85 -0.33
C ASP A 316 3.26 -16.60 0.05
N LEU A 317 4.22 -15.86 0.62
CA LEU A 317 5.50 -16.40 1.06
C LEU A 317 5.34 -17.57 2.04
N HIS A 318 4.33 -17.55 2.90
CA HIS A 318 4.05 -18.62 3.87
C HIS A 318 3.62 -19.91 3.19
N ALA A 319 2.76 -19.82 2.19
CA ALA A 319 2.34 -20.98 1.38
C ALA A 319 3.56 -21.56 0.63
N HIS A 320 4.37 -20.69 0.04
CA HIS A 320 5.57 -21.08 -0.73
C HIS A 320 6.62 -21.78 0.13
N LEU A 321 6.87 -21.27 1.34
CA LEU A 321 7.84 -21.85 2.28
C LEU A 321 7.26 -22.95 3.16
N LYS A 322 5.94 -23.20 3.08
CA LYS A 322 5.22 -24.15 3.92
C LYS A 322 5.48 -23.94 5.43
N THR A 323 5.46 -22.67 5.84
CA THR A 323 5.71 -22.32 7.24
C THR A 323 4.58 -22.83 8.14
N VAL A 324 4.91 -23.05 9.42
CA VAL A 324 3.91 -23.42 10.44
C VAL A 324 2.86 -22.34 10.62
N GLN A 325 1.65 -22.72 11.04
CA GLN A 325 0.54 -21.79 11.25
C GLN A 325 0.74 -20.91 12.49
N ALA A 326 1.31 -21.49 13.54
CA ALA A 326 1.53 -20.77 14.80
C ALA A 326 2.63 -19.71 14.68
N PRO A 327 2.44 -18.50 15.25
CA PRO A 327 3.51 -17.52 15.39
C PRO A 327 4.68 -18.05 16.19
N LEU A 328 5.91 -17.64 15.84
CA LEU A 328 7.14 -18.13 16.48
C LEU A 328 7.13 -17.98 18.01
N ASN A 329 6.53 -16.92 18.55
CA ASN A 329 6.45 -16.68 19.98
C ASN A 329 5.47 -17.61 20.72
N ARG A 330 4.73 -18.45 20.01
CA ARG A 330 3.84 -19.48 20.57
C ARG A 330 4.43 -20.89 20.47
N LEU A 331 5.57 -21.05 19.79
CA LEU A 331 6.26 -22.33 19.66
C LEU A 331 7.12 -22.58 20.90
N GLY A 332 7.05 -23.81 21.41
CA GLY A 332 7.87 -24.25 22.54
C GLY A 332 9.24 -24.76 22.12
N GLU A 333 10.08 -25.07 23.11
CA GLU A 333 11.44 -25.56 22.88
C GLU A 333 11.47 -26.84 22.03
N ALA A 334 10.55 -27.77 22.24
CA ALA A 334 10.45 -29.00 21.45
C ALA A 334 10.16 -28.81 19.99
N GLU A 335 9.48 -27.70 19.63
CA GLU A 335 9.12 -27.34 18.24
C GLU A 335 10.25 -26.54 17.56
N LEU A 336 10.98 -25.73 18.32
CA LEU A 336 12.05 -24.87 17.82
C LEU A 336 13.42 -25.55 17.82
N CYS A 337 13.65 -26.49 18.72
CA CYS A 337 14.93 -27.19 18.93
C CYS A 337 14.71 -28.69 18.77
N PRO A 338 14.81 -29.26 17.55
CA PRO A 338 14.76 -30.69 17.36
C PRO A 338 15.90 -31.35 18.16
N GLY A 339 15.56 -32.29 19.04
CA GLY A 339 16.52 -32.92 19.92
C GLY A 339 17.59 -33.75 19.21
N SER A 340 18.54 -34.27 19.97
CA SER A 340 19.69 -35.06 19.50
C SER A 340 19.29 -36.28 18.65
N GLY A 341 18.09 -36.80 18.80
CA GLY A 341 17.57 -37.91 17.98
C GLY A 341 17.45 -37.57 16.49
N VAL A 342 17.06 -36.32 16.16
CA VAL A 342 16.99 -35.85 14.77
C VAL A 342 18.37 -35.72 14.16
N LEU A 343 19.34 -35.23 14.95
CA LEU A 343 20.74 -35.16 14.50
C LEU A 343 21.33 -36.58 14.28
N ALA A 344 21.00 -37.52 15.14
CA ALA A 344 21.43 -38.92 14.95
C ALA A 344 20.84 -39.57 13.71
N ALA A 345 19.53 -39.27 13.40
CA ALA A 345 18.87 -39.74 12.19
C ALA A 345 19.51 -39.14 10.92
N LEU A 346 19.76 -37.84 10.93
CA LEU A 346 20.45 -37.17 9.80
C LEU A 346 21.87 -37.72 9.58
N ASN A 347 22.60 -37.95 10.65
CA ASN A 347 23.94 -38.54 10.56
C ASN A 347 23.91 -39.97 10.00
N ALA A 348 22.87 -40.75 10.36
CA ALA A 348 22.70 -42.11 9.83
C ALA A 348 22.37 -42.16 8.31
N GLU A 349 21.78 -41.12 7.75
CA GLU A 349 21.51 -40.98 6.32
C GLU A 349 22.79 -40.62 5.51
N LEU A 350 23.82 -40.11 6.19
CA LEU A 350 25.07 -39.70 5.57
C LEU A 350 26.18 -40.76 5.61
N ILE A 351 25.95 -41.89 6.28
CA ILE A 351 26.83 -43.04 6.37
C ILE A 351 26.33 -44.16 5.43
#